data_013811d41221738025fe0d029a2562d8
#
_entry.id   013811d41221738025fe0d029a2562d8
#
_cell.length_a   1.000
_cell.length_b   1.000
_cell.length_c   1.000
_cell.angle_alpha   90.00
_cell.angle_beta   90.00
_cell.angle_gamma   90.00
#
_symmetry.space_group_name_H-M   'P 1'
#
loop_
_entity.id
_entity.type
_entity.pdbx_description
1 polymer ?
#
loop_
_entity_poly.entity_id
_entity_poly.type
_entity_poly.pdbx_seq_one_letter_code
_entity_poly.pdbx_strand_id
1 'polypeptide(L)'
;MDPTPTAPVALQNDCETESSSIWSWWPSWRPTSMSLLKATESKILSCMVTHLLTHHINILFLLVQYESLSIALNLQRDGERERDGKCVVAGGKLVCIQNNLWARFVTLPTQDRIWTLTLTNKVVPKPVEQDSKMPLVMVHGFGGGVGLWIRNLDALCRSRPVYAFDLLGFGRSSRPSFTSDASKAEEQFVNSIEQWRESVGVEKMILLGHSLGGYLATSYAIQYPSRVSHLILVDPWGFPERPQIQENQSQATELVKRPSPPNWVKAILSVVSLFNPLAVIRAAGPWGPGLVNRFRPDFRRKFEDLFDDDTMTQYIYHCNAQPPSGEVGFRAMAESLGWAKRPMLQRVHLLPSSMPLTMLYGAQSWVDSSSGDKVVQVRGPAHTKVLMINDASHHVYADQPEKFNKVVENICNSVN
;
A
#
# COMPACT_ATOMS: atom_id res chain seq x y z
N MET A 1 -53.96 40.99 -10.64
CA MET A 1 -53.07 40.18 -11.51
C MET A 1 -52.21 39.36 -10.60
N ASP A 2 -52.64 38.13 -10.36
CA ASP A 2 -51.93 37.18 -9.49
C ASP A 2 -50.71 36.59 -10.16
N PRO A 3 -49.59 36.35 -9.45
CA PRO A 3 -48.46 35.61 -9.95
C PRO A 3 -48.71 34.10 -9.77
N THR A 4 -48.55 33.38 -10.88
CA THR A 4 -48.58 31.91 -10.97
C THR A 4 -47.49 31.24 -10.12
N PRO A 5 -47.75 30.08 -9.49
CA PRO A 5 -46.75 29.35 -8.69
C PRO A 5 -45.77 28.57 -9.57
N THR A 6 -44.52 28.75 -9.28
CA THR A 6 -43.40 27.96 -9.83
C THR A 6 -43.44 26.52 -9.32
N ALA A 7 -43.34 25.57 -10.24
CA ALA A 7 -43.28 24.14 -9.98
C ALA A 7 -41.96 23.73 -9.27
N PRO A 8 -41.98 22.67 -8.47
CA PRO A 8 -40.79 22.20 -7.76
C PRO A 8 -39.79 21.55 -8.74
N VAL A 9 -38.53 21.89 -8.52
CA VAL A 9 -37.36 21.27 -9.20
C VAL A 9 -37.28 19.78 -8.81
N ALA A 10 -37.41 18.93 -9.79
CA ALA A 10 -37.22 17.50 -9.65
C ALA A 10 -35.73 17.20 -9.32
N LEU A 11 -35.49 16.52 -8.22
CA LEU A 11 -34.22 15.90 -7.90
C LEU A 11 -33.90 14.88 -9.00
N GLN A 12 -32.89 15.15 -9.81
CA GLN A 12 -32.29 14.17 -10.69
C GLN A 12 -31.61 13.11 -9.86
N ASN A 13 -32.21 11.93 -9.82
CA ASN A 13 -31.54 10.71 -9.44
C ASN A 13 -30.49 10.41 -10.52
N ASP A 14 -29.22 10.53 -10.17
CA ASP A 14 -28.13 10.04 -11.01
C ASP A 14 -28.26 8.51 -11.13
N CYS A 15 -28.98 8.09 -12.14
CA CYS A 15 -28.98 6.72 -12.63
C CYS A 15 -27.63 6.51 -13.30
N GLU A 16 -26.73 5.80 -12.64
CA GLU A 16 -25.53 5.25 -13.26
C GLU A 16 -25.98 4.44 -14.49
N THR A 17 -25.75 4.98 -15.68
CA THR A 17 -25.92 4.25 -16.92
C THR A 17 -24.88 3.12 -16.95
N GLU A 18 -25.29 1.92 -16.54
CA GLU A 18 -24.57 0.69 -16.83
C GLU A 18 -24.38 0.61 -18.35
N SER A 19 -23.13 0.77 -18.79
CA SER A 19 -22.80 0.42 -20.17
C SER A 19 -23.12 -1.05 -20.34
N SER A 20 -24.10 -1.38 -21.17
CA SER A 20 -24.48 -2.73 -21.53
C SER A 20 -23.33 -3.39 -22.29
N SER A 21 -22.39 -3.99 -21.59
CA SER A 21 -21.37 -4.84 -22.18
C SER A 21 -22.03 -6.17 -22.57
N ILE A 22 -21.57 -6.78 -23.65
CA ILE A 22 -22.00 -8.12 -24.15
C ILE A 22 -21.95 -9.23 -23.09
N TRP A 23 -21.40 -8.95 -21.91
CA TRP A 23 -21.30 -9.85 -20.75
C TRP A 23 -22.48 -9.76 -19.78
N SER A 24 -23.45 -8.85 -20.03
CA SER A 24 -24.58 -8.59 -19.10
C SER A 24 -25.55 -9.75 -18.95
N TRP A 25 -25.55 -10.71 -19.86
CA TRP A 25 -26.42 -11.90 -19.80
C TRP A 25 -25.80 -13.11 -19.07
N TRP A 26 -24.55 -12.98 -18.54
CA TRP A 26 -23.98 -13.95 -17.62
C TRP A 26 -23.97 -13.39 -16.19
N PRO A 27 -25.05 -13.59 -15.41
CA PRO A 27 -25.25 -12.95 -14.11
C PRO A 27 -24.18 -13.31 -13.08
N SER A 28 -23.45 -14.42 -13.28
CA SER A 28 -22.40 -14.89 -12.38
C SER A 28 -21.00 -14.36 -12.72
N TRP A 29 -20.83 -13.70 -13.87
CA TRP A 29 -19.53 -13.20 -14.31
C TRP A 29 -19.26 -11.77 -13.83
N ARG A 30 -19.10 -11.62 -12.51
CA ARG A 30 -18.60 -10.37 -11.94
C ARG A 30 -17.16 -10.57 -11.51
N PRO A 31 -16.17 -9.95 -12.17
CA PRO A 31 -14.74 -10.15 -11.86
C PRO A 31 -14.41 -9.65 -10.45
N THR A 32 -15.05 -8.56 -10.02
CA THR A 32 -14.88 -7.97 -8.69
C THR A 32 -15.97 -6.95 -8.40
N SER A 33 -16.07 -6.53 -7.13
CA SER A 33 -16.84 -5.36 -6.73
C SER A 33 -16.12 -4.64 -5.59
N MET A 34 -16.39 -3.34 -5.44
CA MET A 34 -15.89 -2.57 -4.31
C MET A 34 -16.40 -3.12 -2.97
N SER A 35 -17.61 -3.69 -2.94
CA SER A 35 -18.15 -4.34 -1.74
C SER A 35 -17.35 -5.57 -1.32
N LEU A 36 -16.90 -6.40 -2.26
CA LEU A 36 -16.04 -7.55 -1.97
C LEU A 36 -14.66 -7.11 -1.47
N LEU A 37 -14.07 -6.07 -2.06
CA LEU A 37 -12.83 -5.49 -1.56
C LEU A 37 -12.99 -4.96 -0.14
N LYS A 38 -14.07 -4.21 0.13
CA LYS A 38 -14.40 -3.71 1.49
C LYS A 38 -14.54 -4.87 2.48
N ALA A 39 -15.30 -5.91 2.14
CA ALA A 39 -15.52 -7.06 3.02
C ALA A 39 -14.21 -7.78 3.35
N THR A 40 -13.37 -8.04 2.35
CA THR A 40 -12.09 -8.73 2.54
C THR A 40 -11.12 -7.88 3.37
N GLU A 41 -11.02 -6.58 3.10
CA GLU A 41 -10.20 -5.66 3.87
C GLU A 41 -10.70 -5.55 5.32
N SER A 42 -12.02 -5.46 5.53
CA SER A 42 -12.61 -5.43 6.87
C SER A 42 -12.23 -6.69 7.66
N LYS A 43 -12.24 -7.87 7.01
CA LYS A 43 -11.78 -9.11 7.64
C LYS A 43 -10.30 -9.04 8.03
N ILE A 44 -9.44 -8.48 7.18
CA ILE A 44 -8.02 -8.28 7.48
C ILE A 44 -7.85 -7.35 8.68
N LEU A 45 -8.50 -6.19 8.67
CA LEU A 45 -8.37 -5.20 9.75
C LEU A 45 -8.97 -5.70 11.08
N SER A 46 -10.01 -6.55 11.04
CA SER A 46 -10.56 -7.16 12.25
C SER A 46 -9.56 -8.09 12.96
N CYS A 47 -8.61 -8.66 12.22
CA CYS A 47 -7.55 -9.49 12.80
C CYS A 47 -6.64 -8.71 13.75
N MET A 48 -6.45 -7.40 13.57
CA MET A 48 -5.73 -6.55 14.52
C MET A 48 -6.40 -6.55 15.90
N VAL A 49 -7.72 -6.63 15.93
CA VAL A 49 -8.51 -6.66 17.15
C VAL A 49 -8.36 -8.00 17.87
N THR A 50 -8.28 -9.11 17.13
CA THR A 50 -8.20 -10.46 17.69
C THR A 50 -6.80 -10.90 18.10
N HIS A 51 -5.77 -10.51 17.37
CA HIS A 51 -4.38 -10.91 17.66
C HIS A 51 -3.85 -10.30 18.98
N LEU A 52 -4.28 -9.08 19.32
CA LEU A 52 -3.98 -8.46 20.62
C LEU A 52 -4.51 -9.23 21.82
N LEU A 53 -5.51 -10.10 21.61
CA LEU A 53 -6.14 -10.91 22.66
C LEU A 53 -5.32 -12.09 23.10
N THR A 54 -4.60 -12.72 22.19
CA THR A 54 -3.87 -13.97 22.50
C THR A 54 -2.59 -13.72 23.30
N HIS A 55 -2.00 -12.53 23.20
CA HIS A 55 -0.78 -12.19 23.92
C HIS A 55 -0.98 -11.69 25.38
N HIS A 56 -2.20 -11.35 25.80
CA HIS A 56 -2.48 -10.81 27.13
C HIS A 56 -3.41 -11.66 28.01
N ILE A 57 -3.70 -12.91 27.63
CA ILE A 57 -4.54 -13.79 28.45
C ILE A 57 -3.69 -14.48 29.51
N ASN A 58 -3.45 -13.76 30.60
CA ASN A 58 -3.12 -14.37 31.90
C ASN A 58 -3.76 -13.66 33.10
N ILE A 59 -4.77 -12.82 32.91
CA ILE A 59 -5.51 -12.27 34.07
C ILE A 59 -6.98 -12.01 33.68
N LEU A 60 -7.86 -12.65 34.43
CA LEU A 60 -9.30 -12.51 34.66
C LEU A 60 -10.26 -13.30 33.77
N PHE A 61 -10.63 -14.41 34.33
CA PHE A 61 -11.92 -15.07 34.19
C PHE A 61 -13.02 -14.22 34.85
N LEU A 62 -14.17 -14.12 34.18
CA LEU A 62 -15.53 -14.12 34.70
C LEU A 62 -16.46 -13.04 34.09
N LEU A 63 -17.53 -13.60 33.51
CA LEU A 63 -18.91 -13.12 33.37
C LEU A 63 -19.21 -11.97 32.39
N VAL A 64 -19.94 -12.24 31.33
CA VAL A 64 -21.36 -11.99 31.09
C VAL A 64 -21.77 -12.30 29.65
N GLN A 65 -22.94 -12.86 29.52
CA GLN A 65 -23.59 -13.34 28.30
C GLN A 65 -23.96 -12.25 27.29
N TYR A 66 -23.86 -12.65 26.05
CA TYR A 66 -24.65 -12.31 24.87
C TYR A 66 -25.23 -10.88 24.70
N GLU A 67 -24.69 -10.16 23.69
CA GLU A 67 -25.50 -9.59 22.60
C GLU A 67 -24.59 -9.02 21.49
N SER A 68 -24.85 -9.50 20.28
CA SER A 68 -24.66 -8.90 18.96
C SER A 68 -23.28 -8.53 18.47
N LEU A 69 -22.70 -9.43 17.70
CA LEU A 69 -21.49 -9.34 16.86
C LEU A 69 -21.57 -8.29 15.72
N SER A 70 -22.66 -7.53 15.61
CA SER A 70 -22.90 -6.61 14.49
C SER A 70 -22.40 -5.17 14.70
N ILE A 71 -21.82 -4.87 15.86
CA ILE A 71 -21.47 -3.48 16.22
C ILE A 71 -20.00 -3.13 16.01
N ALA A 72 -19.09 -4.11 15.87
CA ALA A 72 -17.66 -3.85 15.86
C ALA A 72 -17.09 -3.32 14.54
N LEU A 73 -17.82 -3.35 13.44
CA LEU A 73 -17.35 -3.02 12.10
C LEU A 73 -18.33 -2.10 11.34
N ASN A 74 -18.78 -1.02 11.96
CA ASN A 74 -19.39 0.07 11.21
C ASN A 74 -18.31 0.88 10.47
N LEU A 75 -17.60 0.23 9.55
CA LEU A 75 -16.77 0.86 8.52
C LEU A 75 -17.61 1.57 7.45
N GLN A 76 -18.89 1.81 7.71
CA GLN A 76 -19.87 2.10 6.66
C GLN A 76 -20.51 3.48 6.72
N ARG A 77 -20.09 4.39 7.58
CA ARG A 77 -20.58 5.77 7.52
C ARG A 77 -19.44 6.75 7.42
N ASP A 78 -19.52 7.58 6.37
CA ASP A 78 -18.69 8.73 6.13
C ASP A 78 -18.68 9.65 7.37
N GLY A 79 -17.54 9.75 8.03
CA GLY A 79 -17.23 10.89 8.91
C GLY A 79 -17.70 10.86 10.34
N GLU A 80 -18.31 9.80 10.89
CA GLU A 80 -18.70 9.78 12.29
C GLU A 80 -17.60 9.27 13.23
N ARG A 81 -17.24 10.12 14.15
CA ARG A 81 -16.30 9.91 15.25
C ARG A 81 -16.88 8.90 16.23
N GLU A 82 -16.38 7.69 16.28
CA GLU A 82 -16.69 6.79 17.39
C GLU A 82 -15.79 7.14 18.58
N ARG A 83 -16.38 7.80 19.57
CA ARG A 83 -15.76 8.04 20.88
C ARG A 83 -16.03 6.82 21.76
N ASP A 84 -15.01 6.49 22.54
CA ASP A 84 -14.95 5.57 23.66
C ASP A 84 -14.53 4.13 23.34
N GLY A 85 -13.49 3.73 24.09
CA GLY A 85 -12.91 2.42 24.06
C GLY A 85 -13.94 1.32 24.28
N LYS A 86 -14.46 0.78 23.20
CA LYS A 86 -15.39 -0.35 23.26
C LYS A 86 -14.61 -1.63 23.41
N CYS A 87 -14.94 -2.37 24.46
CA CYS A 87 -14.57 -3.77 24.57
C CYS A 87 -15.47 -4.56 23.62
N VAL A 88 -14.89 -5.41 22.79
CA VAL A 88 -15.61 -6.31 21.90
C VAL A 88 -15.48 -7.72 22.41
N VAL A 89 -16.58 -8.46 22.45
CA VAL A 89 -16.56 -9.89 22.80
C VAL A 89 -16.43 -10.70 21.52
N ALA A 90 -15.26 -11.30 21.30
CA ALA A 90 -15.05 -12.23 20.22
C ALA A 90 -14.73 -13.62 20.79
N GLY A 91 -15.49 -14.64 20.40
CA GLY A 91 -15.30 -15.99 20.92
C GLY A 91 -15.44 -16.14 22.44
N GLY A 92 -16.33 -15.36 23.07
CA GLY A 92 -16.58 -15.41 24.52
C GLY A 92 -15.57 -14.66 25.40
N LYS A 93 -14.68 -13.85 24.84
CA LYS A 93 -13.67 -13.06 25.57
C LYS A 93 -13.85 -11.57 25.36
N LEU A 94 -13.72 -10.81 26.46
CA LEU A 94 -13.76 -9.35 26.44
C LEU A 94 -12.45 -8.79 25.89
N VAL A 95 -12.55 -7.97 24.85
CA VAL A 95 -11.40 -7.35 24.16
C VAL A 95 -11.42 -5.87 24.37
N CYS A 96 -10.39 -5.35 25.00
CA CYS A 96 -10.14 -3.92 25.01
C CYS A 96 -9.22 -3.58 23.83
N ILE A 97 -9.71 -2.80 22.88
CA ILE A 97 -8.89 -2.26 21.80
C ILE A 97 -7.95 -1.22 22.42
N GLN A 98 -6.66 -1.54 22.49
CA GLN A 98 -5.66 -0.62 23.04
C GLN A 98 -5.36 0.54 22.08
N ASN A 99 -5.55 0.35 20.77
CA ASN A 99 -5.26 1.33 19.75
C ASN A 99 -6.53 1.84 19.08
N ASN A 100 -6.57 3.14 18.79
CA ASN A 100 -7.59 3.74 17.95
C ASN A 100 -7.26 3.52 16.49
N LEU A 101 -8.05 2.74 15.79
CA LEU A 101 -8.01 2.61 14.33
C LEU A 101 -9.17 3.39 13.72
N TRP A 102 -8.83 4.32 12.83
CA TRP A 102 -9.79 5.09 12.03
C TRP A 102 -9.57 4.76 10.57
N ALA A 103 -10.63 4.36 9.90
CA ALA A 103 -10.59 4.05 8.47
C ALA A 103 -11.58 4.96 7.75
N ARG A 104 -11.10 5.86 6.89
CA ARG A 104 -11.93 6.86 6.22
C ARG A 104 -11.40 7.23 4.84
N PHE A 105 -12.28 7.80 4.03
CA PHE A 105 -11.86 8.53 2.84
C PHE A 105 -11.41 9.94 3.19
N VAL A 106 -10.28 10.35 2.65
CA VAL A 106 -9.80 11.73 2.65
C VAL A 106 -10.08 12.30 1.27
N THR A 107 -10.94 13.30 1.19
CA THR A 107 -11.27 13.97 -0.07
C THR A 107 -10.20 15.00 -0.39
N LEU A 108 -9.65 14.90 -1.60
CA LEU A 108 -8.64 15.82 -2.13
C LEU A 108 -9.32 17.06 -2.75
N PRO A 109 -8.59 18.16 -2.95
CA PRO A 109 -9.09 19.32 -3.69
C PRO A 109 -9.58 18.99 -5.11
N THR A 110 -9.02 17.94 -5.73
CA THR A 110 -9.47 17.40 -7.04
C THR A 110 -10.78 16.62 -6.99
N GLN A 111 -11.41 16.47 -5.83
CA GLN A 111 -12.58 15.63 -5.56
C GLN A 111 -12.27 14.12 -5.59
N ASP A 112 -11.04 13.71 -5.84
CA ASP A 112 -10.61 12.34 -5.64
C ASP A 112 -10.60 12.01 -4.15
N ARG A 113 -10.80 10.74 -3.81
CA ARG A 113 -10.85 10.26 -2.43
C ARG A 113 -9.74 9.24 -2.20
N ILE A 114 -8.97 9.45 -1.16
CA ILE A 114 -7.88 8.55 -0.73
C ILE A 114 -8.33 7.76 0.49
N TRP A 115 -8.38 6.43 0.36
CA TRP A 115 -8.68 5.55 1.48
C TRP A 115 -7.51 5.54 2.46
N THR A 116 -7.78 5.86 3.71
CA THR A 116 -6.76 6.14 4.73
C THR A 116 -7.07 5.40 6.03
N LEU A 117 -6.05 4.73 6.58
CA LEU A 117 -6.03 4.24 7.95
C LEU A 117 -5.21 5.22 8.81
N THR A 118 -5.74 5.58 9.97
CA THR A 118 -5.05 6.36 10.99
C THR A 118 -5.08 5.57 12.29
N LEU A 119 -3.91 5.36 12.89
CA LEU A 119 -3.76 4.62 14.13
C LEU A 119 -3.07 5.50 15.17
N THR A 120 -3.61 5.48 16.39
CA THR A 120 -3.03 6.17 17.56
C THR A 120 -3.10 5.25 18.77
N ASN A 121 -2.12 5.32 19.66
CA ASN A 121 -2.13 4.54 20.90
C ASN A 121 -2.97 5.24 21.98
N LYS A 122 -3.91 4.51 22.60
CA LYS A 122 -4.75 5.02 23.70
C LYS A 122 -4.09 4.92 25.09
N VAL A 123 -3.05 4.11 25.23
CA VAL A 123 -2.53 3.68 26.54
C VAL A 123 -1.70 4.76 27.23
N VAL A 124 -1.30 5.80 26.54
CA VAL A 124 -0.53 6.91 27.12
C VAL A 124 -1.48 7.90 27.78
N PRO A 125 -1.43 8.04 29.14
CA PRO A 125 -2.37 8.92 29.86
C PRO A 125 -2.20 10.42 29.61
N LYS A 126 -1.21 10.80 28.81
CA LYS A 126 -0.93 12.21 28.48
C LYS A 126 -1.17 12.45 26.99
N PRO A 127 -2.31 13.05 26.62
CA PRO A 127 -2.61 13.37 25.21
C PRO A 127 -1.55 14.27 24.55
N VAL A 128 -0.82 15.04 25.33
CA VAL A 128 0.12 16.08 24.88
C VAL A 128 1.44 15.49 24.34
N GLU A 129 1.93 14.36 24.88
CA GLU A 129 3.23 13.81 24.44
C GLU A 129 3.14 12.98 23.15
N GLN A 130 2.03 12.34 22.90
CA GLN A 130 1.87 11.50 21.69
C GLN A 130 1.55 12.34 20.45
N ASP A 131 0.81 13.44 20.61
CA ASP A 131 0.53 14.39 19.52
C ASP A 131 1.76 15.21 19.11
N SER A 132 2.81 15.23 19.93
CA SER A 132 4.06 15.94 19.60
C SER A 132 5.03 15.11 18.76
N LYS A 133 4.88 13.78 18.70
CA LYS A 133 5.78 12.92 17.94
C LYS A 133 5.49 12.95 16.45
N MET A 134 6.58 12.99 15.65
CA MET A 134 6.51 12.96 14.19
C MET A 134 5.74 11.72 13.70
N PRO A 135 4.66 11.89 12.90
CA PRO A 135 3.88 10.77 12.40
C PRO A 135 4.67 9.94 11.39
N LEU A 136 4.42 8.63 11.39
CA LEU A 136 4.89 7.70 10.37
C LEU A 136 3.80 7.55 9.30
N VAL A 137 4.17 7.80 8.04
CA VAL A 137 3.28 7.64 6.88
C VAL A 137 3.80 6.51 6.00
N MET A 138 2.94 5.53 5.70
CA MET A 138 3.29 4.30 5.00
C MET A 138 2.61 4.21 3.64
N VAL A 139 3.41 4.03 2.58
CA VAL A 139 2.97 3.98 1.18
C VAL A 139 3.24 2.59 0.60
N HIS A 140 2.18 1.89 0.18
CA HIS A 140 2.27 0.54 -0.37
C HIS A 140 2.86 0.50 -1.79
N GLY A 141 3.24 -0.70 -2.24
CA GLY A 141 3.76 -0.97 -3.57
C GLY A 141 2.67 -1.21 -4.63
N PHE A 142 3.11 -1.45 -5.87
CA PHE A 142 2.24 -1.78 -6.99
C PHE A 142 1.34 -2.98 -6.68
N GLY A 143 0.06 -2.85 -6.99
CA GLY A 143 -0.94 -3.90 -6.80
C GLY A 143 -1.25 -4.22 -5.34
N GLY A 144 -0.72 -3.46 -4.40
CA GLY A 144 -1.00 -3.58 -2.99
C GLY A 144 -2.14 -2.68 -2.51
N GLY A 145 -2.23 -2.55 -1.19
CA GLY A 145 -3.14 -1.68 -0.47
C GLY A 145 -2.83 -1.72 1.03
N VAL A 146 -3.57 -0.94 1.81
CA VAL A 146 -3.32 -0.76 3.26
C VAL A 146 -3.38 -2.07 4.06
N GLY A 147 -4.17 -3.05 3.61
CA GLY A 147 -4.29 -4.35 4.27
C GLY A 147 -2.99 -5.17 4.31
N LEU A 148 -2.03 -4.87 3.45
CA LEU A 148 -0.72 -5.54 3.48
C LEU A 148 0.12 -5.20 4.72
N TRP A 149 -0.17 -4.09 5.38
CA TRP A 149 0.53 -3.63 6.58
C TRP A 149 0.02 -4.25 7.88
N ILE A 150 -0.91 -5.23 7.81
CA ILE A 150 -1.60 -5.80 8.97
C ILE A 150 -0.66 -6.27 10.09
N ARG A 151 0.55 -6.77 9.74
CA ARG A 151 1.55 -7.24 10.70
C ARG A 151 2.37 -6.13 11.36
N ASN A 152 2.20 -4.89 10.90
CA ASN A 152 3.09 -3.79 11.24
C ASN A 152 2.37 -2.65 11.97
N LEU A 153 1.13 -2.39 11.59
CA LEU A 153 0.38 -1.22 12.04
C LEU A 153 0.29 -1.12 13.57
N ASP A 154 -0.06 -2.23 14.25
CA ASP A 154 -0.20 -2.25 15.71
C ASP A 154 1.13 -1.99 16.43
N ALA A 155 2.20 -2.65 15.98
CA ALA A 155 3.52 -2.46 16.59
C ALA A 155 4.01 -1.03 16.42
N LEU A 156 3.90 -0.48 15.20
CA LEU A 156 4.45 0.83 14.87
C LEU A 156 3.64 1.99 15.47
N CYS A 157 2.34 1.82 15.73
CA CYS A 157 1.52 2.88 16.32
C CYS A 157 1.66 3.01 17.85
N ARG A 158 2.43 2.16 18.51
CA ARG A 158 2.61 2.19 19.98
C ARG A 158 3.28 3.48 20.47
N SER A 159 4.14 4.06 19.66
CA SER A 159 4.96 5.20 20.07
C SER A 159 4.58 6.51 19.37
N ARG A 160 3.84 6.47 18.27
CA ARG A 160 3.52 7.64 17.44
C ARG A 160 2.28 7.39 16.57
N PRO A 161 1.63 8.45 16.04
CA PRO A 161 0.58 8.29 15.05
C PRO A 161 1.14 7.61 13.78
N VAL A 162 0.37 6.65 13.24
CA VAL A 162 0.68 5.97 11.98
C VAL A 162 -0.44 6.21 10.99
N TYR A 163 -0.07 6.60 9.78
CA TYR A 163 -0.98 6.72 8.65
C TYR A 163 -0.57 5.71 7.58
N ALA A 164 -1.54 4.99 7.05
CA ALA A 164 -1.36 4.19 5.84
C ALA A 164 -2.52 4.52 4.89
N PHE A 165 -2.23 4.67 3.61
CA PHE A 165 -3.27 5.00 2.63
C PHE A 165 -3.09 4.21 1.35
N ASP A 166 -4.20 3.97 0.65
CA ASP A 166 -4.17 3.42 -0.69
C ASP A 166 -3.77 4.51 -1.68
N LEU A 167 -2.73 4.26 -2.47
CA LEU A 167 -2.32 5.16 -3.55
C LEU A 167 -3.50 5.46 -4.49
N LEU A 168 -3.54 6.67 -5.02
CA LEU A 168 -4.49 7.06 -6.05
C LEU A 168 -4.47 6.03 -7.20
N GLY A 169 -5.63 5.54 -7.60
CA GLY A 169 -5.75 4.50 -8.62
C GLY A 169 -5.56 3.06 -8.14
N PHE A 170 -5.31 2.84 -6.85
CA PHE A 170 -5.16 1.50 -6.24
C PHE A 170 -6.12 1.30 -5.07
N GLY A 171 -6.23 0.05 -4.63
CA GLY A 171 -7.06 -0.34 -3.49
C GLY A 171 -8.46 0.24 -3.56
N ARG A 172 -8.88 0.90 -2.49
CA ARG A 172 -10.19 1.54 -2.36
C ARG A 172 -10.18 3.03 -2.77
N SER A 173 -9.02 3.62 -3.07
CA SER A 173 -8.91 5.02 -3.50
C SER A 173 -9.55 5.26 -4.86
N SER A 174 -9.87 6.52 -5.16
CA SER A 174 -10.39 6.96 -6.46
C SER A 174 -9.51 6.50 -7.61
N ARG A 175 -10.14 6.28 -8.76
CA ARG A 175 -9.49 5.73 -9.95
C ARG A 175 -9.59 6.69 -11.14
N PRO A 176 -8.92 7.86 -11.07
CA PRO A 176 -8.89 8.80 -12.19
C PRO A 176 -8.11 8.23 -13.37
N SER A 177 -8.24 8.86 -14.53
CA SER A 177 -7.41 8.56 -15.68
C SER A 177 -5.98 9.04 -15.43
N PHE A 178 -4.99 8.18 -15.77
CA PHE A 178 -3.59 8.55 -15.78
C PHE A 178 -3.11 8.82 -17.20
N THR A 179 -2.19 9.79 -17.32
CA THR A 179 -1.52 10.09 -18.57
C THR A 179 -0.53 8.99 -18.97
N SER A 180 -0.24 8.86 -20.26
CA SER A 180 0.82 7.97 -20.78
C SER A 180 2.23 8.56 -20.69
N ASP A 181 2.36 9.85 -20.36
CA ASP A 181 3.65 10.51 -20.13
C ASP A 181 4.20 10.14 -18.75
N ALA A 182 5.46 9.67 -18.71
CA ALA A 182 6.08 9.17 -17.50
C ALA A 182 6.25 10.23 -16.40
N SER A 183 6.62 11.45 -16.78
CA SER A 183 6.85 12.54 -15.84
C SER A 183 5.55 13.03 -15.24
N LYS A 184 4.53 13.22 -16.08
CA LYS A 184 3.20 13.67 -15.64
C LYS A 184 2.48 12.61 -14.82
N ALA A 185 2.64 11.32 -15.14
CA ALA A 185 2.06 10.23 -14.33
C ALA A 185 2.70 10.18 -12.93
N GLU A 186 4.03 10.33 -12.85
CA GLU A 186 4.76 10.45 -11.58
C GLU A 186 4.27 11.67 -10.78
N GLU A 187 4.17 12.82 -11.43
CA GLU A 187 3.69 14.06 -10.82
C GLU A 187 2.25 13.91 -10.29
N GLN A 188 1.37 13.25 -11.03
CA GLN A 188 -0.01 12.99 -10.60
C GLN A 188 -0.06 12.18 -9.31
N PHE A 189 0.77 11.14 -9.17
CA PHE A 189 0.90 10.40 -7.91
C PHE A 189 1.45 11.28 -6.79
N VAL A 190 2.55 12.00 -7.04
CA VAL A 190 3.22 12.83 -6.03
C VAL A 190 2.31 13.95 -5.54
N ASN A 191 1.60 14.62 -6.45
CA ASN A 191 0.63 15.66 -6.10
C ASN A 191 -0.54 15.11 -5.28
N SER A 192 -0.99 13.88 -5.54
CA SER A 192 -2.04 13.25 -4.74
C SER A 192 -1.58 12.98 -3.31
N ILE A 193 -0.30 12.66 -3.10
CA ILE A 193 0.29 12.47 -1.76
C ILE A 193 0.35 13.82 -1.03
N GLU A 194 0.76 14.91 -1.69
CA GLU A 194 0.82 16.23 -1.07
C GLU A 194 -0.57 16.74 -0.70
N GLN A 195 -1.53 16.66 -1.62
CA GLN A 195 -2.92 17.03 -1.35
C GLN A 195 -3.53 16.22 -0.19
N TRP A 196 -3.22 14.91 -0.15
CA TRP A 196 -3.61 14.06 0.97
C TRP A 196 -3.00 14.55 2.29
N ARG A 197 -1.69 14.81 2.32
CA ARG A 197 -0.97 15.30 3.50
C ARG A 197 -1.61 16.59 4.04
N GLU A 198 -1.88 17.54 3.15
CA GLU A 198 -2.55 18.80 3.51
C GLU A 198 -3.95 18.56 4.06
N SER A 199 -4.75 17.70 3.40
CA SER A 199 -6.13 17.39 3.80
C SER A 199 -6.23 16.68 5.15
N VAL A 200 -5.19 15.92 5.57
CA VAL A 200 -5.15 15.29 6.91
C VAL A 200 -4.48 16.17 7.97
N GLY A 201 -3.89 17.30 7.57
CA GLY A 201 -3.23 18.24 8.49
C GLY A 201 -1.86 17.78 9.00
N VAL A 202 -1.18 16.88 8.28
CA VAL A 202 0.18 16.43 8.62
C VAL A 202 1.18 17.44 8.07
N GLU A 203 1.84 18.22 8.92
CA GLU A 203 2.79 19.22 8.49
C GLU A 203 4.10 18.58 7.99
N LYS A 204 4.65 17.66 8.76
CA LYS A 204 5.91 16.97 8.50
C LYS A 204 5.80 15.51 8.94
N MET A 205 6.53 14.61 8.29
CA MET A 205 6.37 13.15 8.50
C MET A 205 7.69 12.39 8.35
N ILE A 206 7.74 11.22 8.96
CA ILE A 206 8.62 10.13 8.55
C ILE A 206 7.88 9.41 7.44
N LEU A 207 8.47 9.36 6.24
CA LEU A 207 7.83 8.78 5.06
C LEU A 207 8.44 7.42 4.74
N LEU A 208 7.62 6.38 4.79
CA LEU A 208 8.00 5.01 4.47
C LEU A 208 7.31 4.56 3.19
N GLY A 209 8.08 4.12 2.20
CA GLY A 209 7.53 3.60 0.95
C GLY A 209 8.09 2.23 0.59
N HIS A 210 7.20 1.31 0.19
CA HIS A 210 7.56 -0.02 -0.30
C HIS A 210 7.48 -0.07 -1.82
N SER A 211 8.51 -0.63 -2.47
CA SER A 211 8.51 -0.90 -3.93
C SER A 211 8.16 0.35 -4.75
N LEU A 212 7.06 0.38 -5.52
CA LEU A 212 6.55 1.58 -6.20
C LEU A 212 6.34 2.74 -5.20
N GLY A 213 5.80 2.46 -4.01
CA GLY A 213 5.65 3.46 -2.96
C GLY A 213 6.98 4.07 -2.53
N GLY A 214 8.07 3.29 -2.56
CA GLY A 214 9.44 3.78 -2.31
C GLY A 214 9.93 4.74 -3.40
N TYR A 215 9.67 4.43 -4.66
CA TYR A 215 9.95 5.31 -5.79
C TYR A 215 9.17 6.64 -5.66
N LEU A 216 7.87 6.56 -5.41
CA LEU A 216 7.00 7.73 -5.27
C LEU A 216 7.35 8.55 -4.02
N ALA A 217 7.69 7.90 -2.91
CA ALA A 217 8.13 8.57 -1.68
C ALA A 217 9.45 9.34 -1.90
N THR A 218 10.38 8.78 -2.70
CA THR A 218 11.62 9.48 -3.07
C THR A 218 11.32 10.67 -3.97
N SER A 219 10.49 10.51 -4.98
CA SER A 219 10.07 11.62 -5.86
C SER A 219 9.35 12.72 -5.07
N TYR A 220 8.48 12.34 -4.13
CA TYR A 220 7.83 13.26 -3.20
C TYR A 220 8.85 14.02 -2.34
N ALA A 221 9.82 13.33 -1.75
CA ALA A 221 10.84 13.94 -0.91
C ALA A 221 11.79 14.88 -1.67
N ILE A 222 11.99 14.64 -2.97
CA ILE A 222 12.71 15.56 -3.86
C ILE A 222 11.88 16.85 -4.08
N GLN A 223 10.58 16.72 -4.30
CA GLN A 223 9.71 17.85 -4.63
C GLN A 223 9.29 18.65 -3.38
N TYR A 224 9.07 17.96 -2.24
CA TYR A 224 8.62 18.56 -0.98
C TYR A 224 9.56 18.23 0.19
N PRO A 225 10.85 18.62 0.12
CA PRO A 225 11.85 18.16 1.09
C PRO A 225 11.59 18.63 2.51
N SER A 226 10.94 19.79 2.70
CA SER A 226 10.59 20.32 4.04
C SER A 226 9.52 19.46 4.75
N ARG A 227 8.79 18.61 4.02
CA ARG A 227 7.71 17.76 4.55
C ARG A 227 8.20 16.40 5.05
N VAL A 228 9.45 16.03 4.78
CA VAL A 228 10.01 14.73 5.14
C VAL A 228 11.16 14.89 6.13
N SER A 229 11.01 14.30 7.32
CA SER A 229 12.05 14.29 8.35
C SER A 229 13.02 13.13 8.20
N HIS A 230 12.52 11.98 7.74
CA HIS A 230 13.31 10.80 7.44
C HIS A 230 12.61 10.01 6.33
N LEU A 231 13.35 9.59 5.33
CA LEU A 231 12.85 8.76 4.24
C LEU A 231 13.27 7.31 4.48
N ILE A 232 12.29 6.40 4.56
CA ILE A 232 12.50 4.96 4.72
C ILE A 232 12.01 4.25 3.45
N LEU A 233 12.92 3.59 2.75
CA LEU A 233 12.63 2.90 1.51
C LEU A 233 12.74 1.39 1.73
N VAL A 234 11.65 0.68 1.51
CA VAL A 234 11.58 -0.77 1.70
C VAL A 234 11.57 -1.43 0.33
N ASP A 235 12.66 -2.07 0.00
CA ASP A 235 12.84 -2.81 -1.26
C ASP A 235 12.38 -1.99 -2.49
N PRO A 236 12.87 -0.75 -2.67
CA PRO A 236 12.30 0.23 -3.57
C PRO A 236 12.50 -0.14 -5.03
N TRP A 237 11.43 -0.06 -5.83
CA TRP A 237 11.46 -0.22 -7.28
C TRP A 237 12.02 1.02 -7.98
N GLY A 238 12.60 0.84 -9.17
CA GLY A 238 12.91 1.93 -10.10
C GLY A 238 14.16 2.75 -9.76
N PHE A 239 15.05 2.24 -8.93
CA PHE A 239 16.32 2.88 -8.62
C PHE A 239 17.38 2.66 -9.69
N PRO A 240 17.72 1.41 -10.10
CA PRO A 240 18.80 1.17 -11.03
C PRO A 240 18.47 1.63 -12.46
N GLU A 241 19.52 2.02 -13.16
CA GLU A 241 19.46 2.26 -14.60
C GLU A 241 19.41 0.92 -15.35
N ARG A 242 18.67 0.90 -16.45
CA ARG A 242 18.66 -0.26 -17.33
C ARG A 242 20.05 -0.41 -17.97
N PRO A 243 20.69 -1.59 -17.88
CA PRO A 243 21.94 -1.83 -18.59
C PRO A 243 21.78 -1.58 -20.09
N GLN A 244 22.60 -0.69 -20.65
CA GLN A 244 22.67 -0.51 -22.10
C GLN A 244 23.39 -1.74 -22.67
N ILE A 245 22.70 -2.52 -23.48
CA ILE A 245 23.32 -3.58 -24.26
C ILE A 245 24.13 -2.86 -25.35
N GLN A 246 25.43 -2.69 -25.10
CA GLN A 246 26.35 -2.27 -26.18
C GLN A 246 26.41 -3.42 -27.18
N GLU A 247 25.88 -3.22 -28.37
CA GLU A 247 25.93 -4.18 -29.48
C GLU A 247 27.38 -4.44 -30.02
N ASN A 248 28.38 -3.79 -29.46
CA ASN A 248 29.78 -3.90 -29.85
C ASN A 248 30.64 -4.40 -28.69
N GLN A 249 30.57 -5.69 -28.38
CA GLN A 249 31.74 -6.40 -27.83
C GLN A 249 31.57 -7.91 -28.02
N SER A 250 32.11 -8.41 -29.17
CA SER A 250 32.59 -9.77 -29.34
C SER A 250 33.88 -9.97 -28.53
N GLN A 251 33.78 -9.93 -27.22
CA GLN A 251 34.79 -10.52 -26.33
C GLN A 251 34.06 -11.18 -25.16
N ALA A 252 33.96 -12.49 -25.29
CA ALA A 252 33.43 -13.38 -24.28
C ALA A 252 34.31 -13.33 -23.02
N THR A 253 33.82 -12.69 -21.99
CA THR A 253 34.21 -13.06 -20.64
C THR A 253 33.17 -14.07 -20.17
N GLU A 254 33.63 -15.26 -19.82
CA GLU A 254 32.84 -16.39 -19.28
C GLU A 254 32.18 -16.00 -17.96
N LEU A 255 31.05 -15.33 -18.04
CA LEU A 255 30.13 -15.19 -16.93
C LEU A 255 28.98 -16.17 -17.20
N VAL A 256 28.86 -17.13 -16.30
CA VAL A 256 27.85 -18.19 -16.17
C VAL A 256 26.67 -18.00 -17.14
N LYS A 257 26.66 -18.73 -18.23
CA LYS A 257 25.55 -18.82 -19.19
C LYS A 257 24.33 -19.38 -18.46
N ARG A 258 23.45 -18.48 -17.98
CA ARG A 258 22.08 -18.92 -17.71
C ARG A 258 21.49 -19.37 -19.05
N PRO A 259 20.98 -20.60 -19.15
CA PRO A 259 20.40 -21.07 -20.40
C PRO A 259 19.29 -20.09 -20.83
N SER A 260 19.44 -19.56 -22.07
CA SER A 260 18.40 -18.68 -22.62
C SER A 260 17.12 -19.48 -22.72
N PRO A 261 15.97 -18.91 -22.25
CA PRO A 261 14.72 -19.62 -22.32
C PRO A 261 14.39 -20.00 -23.76
N PRO A 262 13.79 -21.18 -24.01
CA PRO A 262 13.38 -21.62 -25.32
C PRO A 262 12.60 -20.56 -26.09
N ASN A 263 12.66 -20.55 -27.42
CA ASN A 263 12.01 -19.52 -28.26
C ASN A 263 10.49 -19.45 -28.03
N TRP A 264 9.85 -20.56 -27.72
CA TRP A 264 8.42 -20.57 -27.35
C TRP A 264 8.15 -19.86 -26.03
N VAL A 265 9.08 -19.94 -25.04
CA VAL A 265 9.00 -19.20 -23.78
C VAL A 265 9.19 -17.70 -24.06
N LYS A 266 10.13 -17.33 -24.94
CA LYS A 266 10.31 -15.94 -25.38
C LYS A 266 9.06 -15.42 -26.09
N ALA A 267 8.44 -16.23 -26.94
CA ALA A 267 7.19 -15.89 -27.62
C ALA A 267 6.03 -15.70 -26.61
N ILE A 268 5.89 -16.61 -25.63
CA ILE A 268 4.89 -16.45 -24.56
C ILE A 268 5.19 -15.21 -23.71
N LEU A 269 6.44 -14.98 -23.32
CA LEU A 269 6.83 -13.78 -22.58
C LEU A 269 6.60 -12.50 -23.40
N SER A 270 6.83 -12.54 -24.71
CA SER A 270 6.52 -11.43 -25.63
C SER A 270 5.02 -11.18 -25.72
N VAL A 271 4.21 -12.23 -25.83
CA VAL A 271 2.75 -12.14 -25.83
C VAL A 271 2.25 -11.66 -24.46
N VAL A 272 2.78 -12.22 -23.36
CA VAL A 272 2.42 -11.79 -21.99
C VAL A 272 2.87 -10.36 -21.70
N SER A 273 3.97 -9.89 -22.32
CA SER A 273 4.41 -8.49 -22.23
C SER A 273 3.48 -7.52 -22.98
N LEU A 274 2.77 -8.02 -24.01
CA LEU A 274 1.72 -7.28 -24.71
C LEU A 274 0.41 -7.23 -23.90
N PHE A 275 0.14 -8.25 -23.07
CA PHE A 275 -1.02 -8.28 -22.22
C PHE A 275 -0.66 -7.78 -20.80
N ASN A 276 -1.42 -6.82 -20.32
CA ASN A 276 -1.35 -6.41 -18.92
C ASN A 276 -1.68 -7.61 -18.01
N PRO A 277 -0.76 -8.06 -17.14
CA PRO A 277 -1.02 -9.21 -16.25
C PRO A 277 -2.29 -9.05 -15.40
N LEU A 278 -2.59 -7.81 -14.98
CA LEU A 278 -3.80 -7.51 -14.22
C LEU A 278 -5.06 -7.58 -15.08
N ALA A 279 -4.96 -7.33 -16.40
CA ALA A 279 -6.08 -7.55 -17.32
C ALA A 279 -6.45 -9.03 -17.41
N VAL A 280 -5.46 -9.93 -17.37
CA VAL A 280 -5.70 -11.39 -17.34
C VAL A 280 -6.43 -11.78 -16.05
N ILE A 281 -6.00 -11.24 -14.91
CA ILE A 281 -6.66 -11.47 -13.61
C ILE A 281 -8.12 -10.96 -13.65
N ARG A 282 -8.36 -9.78 -14.23
CA ARG A 282 -9.71 -9.23 -14.42
C ARG A 282 -10.57 -10.11 -15.32
N ALA A 283 -10.02 -10.53 -16.44
CA ALA A 283 -10.72 -11.38 -17.41
C ALA A 283 -11.05 -12.78 -16.85
N ALA A 284 -10.28 -13.26 -15.89
CA ALA A 284 -10.51 -14.55 -15.25
C ALA A 284 -11.75 -14.57 -14.36
N GLY A 285 -12.30 -13.43 -13.96
CA GLY A 285 -13.52 -13.33 -13.16
C GLY A 285 -13.47 -14.18 -11.90
N PRO A 286 -14.45 -15.09 -11.69
CA PRO A 286 -14.53 -15.94 -10.49
C PRO A 286 -13.31 -16.84 -10.26
N TRP A 287 -12.54 -17.17 -11.29
CA TRP A 287 -11.31 -17.97 -11.18
C TRP A 287 -10.08 -17.11 -10.84
N GLY A 288 -10.24 -15.79 -10.82
CA GLY A 288 -9.14 -14.85 -10.54
C GLY A 288 -8.42 -15.12 -9.22
N PRO A 289 -9.10 -15.32 -8.08
CA PRO A 289 -8.43 -15.68 -6.82
C PRO A 289 -7.59 -16.96 -6.94
N GLY A 290 -8.08 -17.99 -7.64
CA GLY A 290 -7.34 -19.22 -7.91
C GLY A 290 -6.07 -18.96 -8.74
N LEU A 291 -6.13 -18.06 -9.74
CA LEU A 291 -4.96 -17.65 -10.51
C LEU A 291 -3.96 -16.89 -9.63
N VAL A 292 -4.42 -15.95 -8.80
CA VAL A 292 -3.54 -15.25 -7.85
C VAL A 292 -2.84 -16.27 -6.95
N ASN A 293 -3.58 -17.23 -6.38
CA ASN A 293 -2.99 -18.26 -5.52
C ASN A 293 -1.95 -19.13 -6.26
N ARG A 294 -2.18 -19.41 -7.55
CA ARG A 294 -1.23 -20.17 -8.38
C ARG A 294 0.05 -19.40 -8.71
N PHE A 295 -0.07 -18.12 -9.05
CA PHE A 295 1.07 -17.30 -9.46
C PHE A 295 1.76 -16.59 -8.29
N ARG A 296 1.05 -16.37 -7.18
CA ARG A 296 1.53 -15.70 -5.98
C ARG A 296 1.16 -16.50 -4.71
N PRO A 297 1.58 -17.77 -4.61
CA PRO A 297 1.32 -18.60 -3.43
C PRO A 297 2.02 -18.07 -2.18
N ASP A 298 2.99 -17.16 -2.36
CA ASP A 298 3.72 -16.50 -1.29
C ASP A 298 2.79 -15.68 -0.37
N PHE A 299 1.76 -15.02 -0.91
CA PHE A 299 0.84 -14.23 -0.07
C PHE A 299 0.08 -15.09 0.95
N ARG A 300 -0.40 -16.27 0.56
CA ARG A 300 -1.06 -17.18 1.50
C ARG A 300 -0.10 -17.58 2.62
N ARG A 301 1.12 -18.03 2.28
CA ARG A 301 2.13 -18.46 3.27
C ARG A 301 2.58 -17.35 4.22
N LYS A 302 2.72 -16.12 3.72
CA LYS A 302 3.15 -14.96 4.52
C LYS A 302 2.17 -14.57 5.61
N PHE A 303 0.92 -14.99 5.52
CA PHE A 303 -0.16 -14.61 6.43
C PHE A 303 -0.96 -15.81 6.96
N GLU A 304 -0.44 -17.05 6.80
CA GLU A 304 -1.13 -18.28 7.21
C GLU A 304 -1.37 -18.41 8.71
N ASP A 305 -0.55 -17.73 9.52
CA ASP A 305 -0.73 -17.65 10.97
C ASP A 305 -1.84 -16.67 11.39
N LEU A 306 -2.23 -15.75 10.51
CA LEU A 306 -3.32 -14.80 10.74
C LEU A 306 -4.63 -15.25 10.09
N PHE A 307 -4.54 -15.95 8.95
CA PHE A 307 -5.70 -16.39 8.17
C PHE A 307 -5.49 -17.83 7.70
N ASP A 308 -6.41 -18.70 8.10
CA ASP A 308 -6.46 -20.13 7.70
C ASP A 308 -7.05 -20.34 6.29
N ASP A 309 -7.53 -19.25 5.66
CA ASP A 309 -8.21 -19.27 4.36
C ASP A 309 -7.51 -18.39 3.30
N ASP A 310 -8.23 -18.15 2.20
CA ASP A 310 -7.74 -17.37 1.07
C ASP A 310 -7.91 -15.83 1.23
N THR A 311 -8.12 -15.32 2.44
CA THR A 311 -8.40 -13.91 2.69
C THR A 311 -7.38 -12.97 2.02
N MET A 312 -6.09 -13.21 2.19
CA MET A 312 -5.05 -12.34 1.60
C MET A 312 -4.99 -12.49 0.08
N THR A 313 -5.18 -13.68 -0.45
CA THR A 313 -5.25 -13.93 -1.90
C THR A 313 -6.45 -13.21 -2.52
N GLN A 314 -7.61 -13.26 -1.87
CA GLN A 314 -8.80 -12.53 -2.30
C GLN A 314 -8.61 -11.02 -2.21
N TYR A 315 -7.97 -10.53 -1.14
CA TYR A 315 -7.66 -9.11 -1.01
C TYR A 315 -6.80 -8.60 -2.17
N ILE A 316 -5.71 -9.30 -2.47
CA ILE A 316 -4.84 -8.95 -3.61
C ILE A 316 -5.61 -9.03 -4.93
N TYR A 317 -6.44 -10.06 -5.11
CA TYR A 317 -7.30 -10.17 -6.29
C TYR A 317 -8.22 -8.95 -6.41
N HIS A 318 -8.97 -8.61 -5.38
CA HIS A 318 -9.94 -7.51 -5.44
C HIS A 318 -9.28 -6.13 -5.57
N CYS A 319 -8.09 -5.92 -5.00
CA CYS A 319 -7.31 -4.70 -5.25
C CYS A 319 -6.96 -4.54 -6.74
N ASN A 320 -6.61 -5.63 -7.43
CA ASN A 320 -6.06 -5.61 -8.79
C ASN A 320 -7.11 -5.88 -9.88
N ALA A 321 -8.26 -6.45 -9.51
CA ALA A 321 -9.36 -6.71 -10.43
C ALA A 321 -10.28 -5.50 -10.64
N GLN A 322 -10.11 -4.42 -9.87
CA GLN A 322 -10.82 -3.16 -10.06
C GLN A 322 -10.48 -2.51 -11.43
N PRO A 323 -11.28 -1.54 -11.92
CA PRO A 323 -10.99 -0.82 -13.15
C PRO A 323 -9.56 -0.29 -13.17
N PRO A 324 -8.83 -0.41 -14.30
CA PRO A 324 -7.45 0.04 -14.41
C PRO A 324 -7.34 1.56 -14.25
N SER A 325 -6.44 2.01 -13.41
CA SER A 325 -6.13 3.42 -13.17
C SER A 325 -4.68 3.56 -12.75
N GLY A 326 -4.31 3.34 -11.48
CA GLY A 326 -2.93 3.44 -11.01
C GLY A 326 -1.96 2.53 -11.76
N GLU A 327 -2.41 1.37 -12.27
CA GLU A 327 -1.59 0.52 -13.12
C GLU A 327 -1.23 1.17 -14.46
N VAL A 328 -2.11 2.01 -15.00
CA VAL A 328 -1.83 2.78 -16.23
C VAL A 328 -0.74 3.81 -15.93
N GLY A 329 -0.85 4.52 -14.82
CA GLY A 329 0.19 5.45 -14.35
C GLY A 329 1.54 4.73 -14.12
N PHE A 330 1.53 3.58 -13.47
CA PHE A 330 2.74 2.77 -13.28
C PHE A 330 3.35 2.35 -14.62
N ARG A 331 2.56 1.84 -15.56
CA ARG A 331 3.04 1.48 -16.90
C ARG A 331 3.59 2.66 -17.68
N ALA A 332 3.02 3.85 -17.52
CA ALA A 332 3.57 5.07 -18.11
C ALA A 332 4.99 5.36 -17.60
N MET A 333 5.26 5.11 -16.31
CA MET A 333 6.58 5.31 -15.67
C MET A 333 7.56 4.16 -15.93
N ALA A 334 7.08 2.94 -16.24
CA ALA A 334 7.90 1.76 -16.46
C ALA A 334 8.37 1.66 -17.92
N GLU A 335 9.63 1.32 -18.13
CA GLU A 335 10.18 1.00 -19.45
C GLU A 335 9.92 -0.47 -19.83
N SER A 336 10.07 -1.35 -18.85
CA SER A 336 9.70 -2.76 -18.86
C SER A 336 9.41 -3.16 -17.41
N LEU A 337 8.95 -4.38 -17.14
CA LEU A 337 8.49 -4.80 -15.82
C LEU A 337 9.47 -4.51 -14.66
N GLY A 338 10.76 -4.36 -14.91
CA GLY A 338 11.75 -4.14 -13.85
C GLY A 338 12.41 -2.75 -13.82
N TRP A 339 12.19 -1.88 -14.82
CA TRP A 339 12.96 -0.67 -14.98
C TRP A 339 12.09 0.56 -15.07
N ALA A 340 12.47 1.63 -14.38
CA ALA A 340 11.82 2.94 -14.50
C ALA A 340 12.39 3.70 -15.71
N LYS A 341 11.53 4.40 -16.45
CA LYS A 341 11.97 5.34 -17.50
C LYS A 341 12.80 6.51 -16.96
N ARG A 342 12.56 6.84 -15.67
CA ARG A 342 13.28 7.89 -14.95
C ARG A 342 13.92 7.30 -13.69
N PRO A 343 15.06 6.58 -13.84
CA PRO A 343 15.70 5.85 -12.73
C PRO A 343 16.05 6.77 -11.57
N MET A 344 15.79 6.31 -10.35
CA MET A 344 15.97 7.17 -9.17
C MET A 344 17.46 7.42 -8.87
N LEU A 345 18.38 6.53 -9.26
CA LEU A 345 19.83 6.76 -9.12
C LEU A 345 20.30 8.04 -9.83
N GLN A 346 19.66 8.43 -10.95
CA GLN A 346 19.98 9.69 -11.65
C GLN A 346 19.48 10.93 -10.89
N ARG A 347 18.59 10.77 -9.90
CA ARG A 347 17.84 11.86 -9.27
C ARG A 347 18.03 11.93 -7.76
N VAL A 348 18.56 10.88 -7.15
CA VAL A 348 18.69 10.79 -5.69
C VAL A 348 19.60 11.88 -5.09
N HIS A 349 20.49 12.43 -5.89
CA HIS A 349 21.34 13.58 -5.52
C HIS A 349 20.54 14.89 -5.29
N LEU A 350 19.31 14.97 -5.79
CA LEU A 350 18.40 16.09 -5.59
C LEU A 350 17.77 16.12 -4.19
N LEU A 351 17.80 14.99 -3.46
CA LEU A 351 17.40 14.98 -2.05
C LEU A 351 18.37 15.84 -1.23
N PRO A 352 17.89 16.68 -0.29
CA PRO A 352 18.76 17.43 0.61
C PRO A 352 19.80 16.51 1.27
N SER A 353 21.06 16.92 1.28
CA SER A 353 22.15 16.13 1.88
C SER A 353 21.90 15.84 3.36
N SER A 354 21.23 16.75 4.07
CA SER A 354 20.88 16.62 5.48
C SER A 354 19.67 15.71 5.75
N MET A 355 18.87 15.33 4.72
CA MET A 355 17.72 14.46 4.92
C MET A 355 18.19 13.04 5.17
N PRO A 356 17.90 12.43 6.34
CA PRO A 356 18.24 11.05 6.59
C PRO A 356 17.47 10.11 5.64
N LEU A 357 18.18 9.13 5.08
CA LEU A 357 17.65 8.10 4.21
C LEU A 357 18.04 6.72 4.72
N THR A 358 17.07 5.83 4.90
CA THR A 358 17.34 4.43 5.21
C THR A 358 16.69 3.54 4.15
N MET A 359 17.49 2.69 3.52
CA MET A 359 17.04 1.69 2.55
C MET A 359 17.09 0.30 3.18
N LEU A 360 15.95 -0.38 3.18
CA LEU A 360 15.78 -1.73 3.74
C LEU A 360 15.55 -2.71 2.60
N TYR A 361 16.38 -3.74 2.50
CA TYR A 361 16.26 -4.77 1.46
C TYR A 361 16.03 -6.14 2.09
N GLY A 362 15.26 -6.98 1.40
CA GLY A 362 15.18 -8.40 1.69
C GLY A 362 16.35 -9.14 1.07
N ALA A 363 17.04 -9.99 1.85
CA ALA A 363 18.19 -10.74 1.35
C ALA A 363 17.83 -11.72 0.22
N GLN A 364 16.56 -12.11 0.11
CA GLN A 364 16.04 -12.99 -0.94
C GLN A 364 15.15 -12.23 -1.96
N SER A 365 15.23 -10.89 -1.99
CA SER A 365 14.46 -10.09 -2.92
C SER A 365 15.02 -10.20 -4.35
N TRP A 366 14.12 -10.01 -5.32
CA TRP A 366 14.50 -9.85 -6.73
C TRP A 366 15.01 -8.43 -7.05
N VAL A 367 14.77 -7.47 -6.14
CA VAL A 367 15.27 -6.09 -6.29
C VAL A 367 16.77 -6.07 -6.00
N ASP A 368 17.53 -5.44 -6.89
CA ASP A 368 18.97 -5.32 -6.74
C ASP A 368 19.34 -4.34 -5.62
N SER A 369 19.84 -4.88 -4.52
CA SER A 369 20.28 -4.10 -3.35
C SER A 369 21.55 -3.28 -3.61
N SER A 370 22.33 -3.57 -4.66
CA SER A 370 23.51 -2.79 -5.04
C SER A 370 23.16 -1.32 -5.37
N SER A 371 21.90 -1.08 -5.70
CA SER A 371 21.37 0.28 -5.85
C SER A 371 21.49 1.09 -4.57
N GLY A 372 21.34 0.45 -3.40
CA GLY A 372 21.53 1.09 -2.09
C GLY A 372 22.96 1.56 -1.90
N ASP A 373 23.95 0.72 -2.22
CA ASP A 373 25.36 1.08 -2.12
C ASP A 373 25.71 2.26 -3.03
N LYS A 374 25.16 2.30 -4.25
CA LYS A 374 25.30 3.44 -5.17
C LYS A 374 24.69 4.71 -4.60
N VAL A 375 23.54 4.61 -3.92
CA VAL A 375 22.93 5.77 -3.24
C VAL A 375 23.81 6.26 -2.11
N VAL A 376 24.45 5.37 -1.33
CA VAL A 376 25.43 5.76 -0.30
C VAL A 376 26.64 6.46 -0.92
N GLN A 377 27.13 5.99 -2.07
CA GLN A 377 28.23 6.65 -2.79
C GLN A 377 27.87 8.07 -3.24
N VAL A 378 26.63 8.29 -3.70
CA VAL A 378 26.15 9.58 -4.17
C VAL A 378 25.90 10.56 -3.02
N ARG A 379 25.30 10.08 -1.91
CA ARG A 379 24.82 10.94 -0.82
C ARG A 379 25.74 11.00 0.40
N GLY A 380 26.66 10.06 0.52
CA GLY A 380 27.51 9.89 1.68
C GLY A 380 26.87 9.03 2.80
N PRO A 381 27.71 8.33 3.60
CA PRO A 381 27.25 7.41 4.65
C PRO A 381 26.69 8.12 5.89
N ALA A 382 26.96 9.40 6.08
CA ALA A 382 26.50 10.15 7.24
C ALA A 382 24.97 10.23 7.33
N HIS A 383 24.31 10.36 6.18
CA HIS A 383 22.87 10.53 6.09
C HIS A 383 22.14 9.41 5.31
N THR A 384 22.87 8.38 4.89
CA THR A 384 22.29 7.26 4.13
C THR A 384 22.73 5.93 4.73
N LYS A 385 21.74 5.10 5.07
CA LYS A 385 21.97 3.76 5.61
C LYS A 385 21.33 2.72 4.69
N VAL A 386 22.01 1.62 4.47
CA VAL A 386 21.48 0.43 3.79
C VAL A 386 21.47 -0.72 4.78
N LEU A 387 20.33 -1.35 4.94
CA LEU A 387 20.14 -2.46 5.87
C LEU A 387 19.55 -3.65 5.11
N MET A 388 20.07 -4.83 5.38
CA MET A 388 19.59 -6.08 4.82
C MET A 388 18.85 -6.87 5.90
N ILE A 389 17.67 -7.40 5.56
CA ILE A 389 16.91 -8.29 6.44
C ILE A 389 16.99 -9.69 5.88
N ASN A 390 17.68 -10.57 6.62
CA ASN A 390 17.82 -11.98 6.27
C ASN A 390 16.45 -12.67 6.30
N ASP A 391 16.29 -13.69 5.46
CA ASP A 391 15.08 -14.51 5.33
C ASP A 391 13.84 -13.72 4.90
N ALA A 392 14.06 -12.57 4.26
CA ALA A 392 13.01 -11.75 3.69
C ALA A 392 13.14 -11.64 2.18
N SER A 393 12.03 -11.72 1.49
CA SER A 393 11.88 -11.45 0.05
C SER A 393 11.44 -9.99 -0.17
N HIS A 394 10.84 -9.69 -1.33
CA HIS A 394 10.35 -8.37 -1.68
C HIS A 394 9.37 -7.74 -0.66
N HIS A 395 8.54 -8.54 0.03
CA HIS A 395 7.62 -8.06 1.05
C HIS A 395 8.23 -8.19 2.45
N VAL A 396 9.35 -7.51 2.68
CA VAL A 396 10.17 -7.58 3.90
C VAL A 396 9.33 -7.46 5.19
N TYR A 397 8.35 -6.56 5.17
CA TYR A 397 7.45 -6.26 6.28
C TYR A 397 6.47 -7.40 6.61
N ALA A 398 6.22 -8.29 5.64
CA ALA A 398 5.36 -9.46 5.82
C ALA A 398 6.15 -10.73 6.10
N ASP A 399 7.37 -10.86 5.53
CA ASP A 399 8.23 -12.01 5.71
C ASP A 399 8.89 -12.04 7.09
N GLN A 400 9.35 -10.89 7.58
CA GLN A 400 10.06 -10.74 8.85
C GLN A 400 9.50 -9.55 9.65
N PRO A 401 8.20 -9.60 10.05
CA PRO A 401 7.51 -8.47 10.65
C PRO A 401 8.17 -7.96 11.93
N GLU A 402 8.65 -8.83 12.81
CA GLU A 402 9.28 -8.43 14.08
C GLU A 402 10.58 -7.68 13.83
N LYS A 403 11.44 -8.22 12.95
CA LYS A 403 12.73 -7.58 12.60
C LYS A 403 12.47 -6.23 11.91
N PHE A 404 11.54 -6.21 10.97
CA PHE A 404 11.13 -5.00 10.25
C PHE A 404 10.58 -3.94 11.21
N ASN A 405 9.62 -4.29 12.04
CA ASN A 405 8.99 -3.36 13.00
C ASN A 405 10.04 -2.77 13.94
N LYS A 406 10.94 -3.60 14.50
CA LYS A 406 12.03 -3.14 15.38
C LYS A 406 12.97 -2.15 14.68
N VAL A 407 13.34 -2.41 13.42
CA VAL A 407 14.21 -1.51 12.66
C VAL A 407 13.49 -0.17 12.40
N VAL A 408 12.23 -0.20 11.94
CA VAL A 408 11.46 1.02 11.69
C VAL A 408 11.21 1.81 12.98
N GLU A 409 10.89 1.14 14.08
CA GLU A 409 10.72 1.77 15.39
C GLU A 409 12.00 2.47 15.86
N ASN A 410 13.16 1.81 15.74
CA ASN A 410 14.45 2.42 16.08
C ASN A 410 14.75 3.68 15.25
N ILE A 411 14.47 3.64 13.92
CA ILE A 411 14.61 4.81 13.05
C ILE A 411 13.65 5.90 13.52
N CYS A 412 12.41 5.57 13.73
CA CYS A 412 11.40 6.50 14.19
C CYS A 412 11.79 7.17 15.52
N ASN A 413 12.33 6.43 16.47
CA ASN A 413 12.76 6.96 17.77
C ASN A 413 13.99 7.86 17.69
N SER A 414 14.74 7.83 16.60
CA SER A 414 15.88 8.72 16.35
C SER A 414 15.52 10.07 15.71
N VAL A 415 14.25 10.28 15.36
CA VAL A 415 13.76 11.45 14.58
C VAL A 415 13.05 12.48 15.49
N ASN A 416 13.14 12.44 16.73
CA ASN A 416 12.45 13.42 17.62
C ASN A 416 13.34 14.58 18.01
#